data_fc77410507f084fe7cabffd7556816b1
#
_entry.id   fc77410507f084fe7cabffd7556816b1
#
_cell.length_a   1.000
_cell.length_b   1.000
_cell.length_c   1.000
_cell.angle_alpha   90.00
_cell.angle_beta   90.00
_cell.angle_gamma   90.00
#
_symmetry.space_group_name_H-M   'P 1'
#
loop_
_entity.id
_entity.type
_entity.pdbx_description
1 polymer ?
#
loop_
_entity_poly.entity_id
_entity_poly.type
_entity_poly.pdbx_seq_one_letter_code
_entity_poly.pdbx_strand_id
1 'polypeptide(L)'
;MKKFFTVLIVPHNHRKILNLKIPHWLNNSFIVLMGILVLATFIFIKNHKDLKEEVVDLRFKEELYREQTQKIIYFSNEVESLRKEVQELRNLGTSVKGLSKKLKQSAAPSPPNPIASSQASKNLGQGGPDRNLDISSPLPAEKLNKDIDTLKKEINQQKNLLQNLSKYLQTQLSVVRITPNRWPLRGWITSRFGWRQFRGVREFHSGIDIAALEGTSIRAAADGNVEFSGWNAGYGKLVIINHGRGISTYYGHNSSNLVSAGQFVKKGTIIACVGSTGRTTGSHLHYEIRVNGNPVNPFKYLY
;
A
#
# COMPACT_ATOMS: atom_id res chain seq x y z
N MET A 1 46.86 30.24 -93.08
CA MET A 1 46.95 28.84 -93.51
C MET A 1 46.19 27.95 -92.48
N LYS A 2 45.10 27.33 -92.91
CA LYS A 2 44.34 26.40 -91.98
C LYS A 2 45.14 25.12 -91.89
N LYS A 3 45.63 24.78 -90.68
CA LYS A 3 46.39 23.56 -90.44
C LYS A 3 45.36 22.43 -90.17
N PHE A 4 45.51 21.32 -90.93
CA PHE A 4 44.68 20.13 -90.80
C PHE A 4 45.56 18.93 -90.45
N PHE A 5 45.06 18.02 -89.52
CA PHE A 5 45.60 16.67 -89.40
C PHE A 5 44.85 15.74 -90.33
N THR A 6 45.61 14.88 -91.05
CA THR A 6 45.01 13.90 -91.91
C THR A 6 45.17 12.50 -91.24
N VAL A 7 44.08 11.90 -90.86
CA VAL A 7 44.08 10.52 -90.36
C VAL A 7 43.80 9.58 -91.56
N LEU A 8 44.77 8.73 -91.86
CA LEU A 8 44.66 7.72 -92.92
C LEU A 8 44.21 6.38 -92.21
N ILE A 9 42.97 6.00 -92.53
CA ILE A 9 42.49 4.69 -92.10
C ILE A 9 42.73 3.72 -93.27
N VAL A 10 43.70 2.83 -93.10
CA VAL A 10 44.02 1.78 -94.08
C VAL A 10 43.32 0.50 -93.61
N PRO A 11 42.26 0.12 -94.33
CA PRO A 11 41.59 -1.16 -93.99
C PRO A 11 42.44 -2.33 -94.50
N HIS A 12 42.46 -3.40 -93.69
CA HIS A 12 43.28 -4.60 -93.99
C HIS A 12 42.80 -5.44 -95.18
N ASN A 13 41.61 -5.17 -95.73
CA ASN A 13 41.04 -5.83 -96.91
C ASN A 13 40.68 -4.80 -97.97
N HIS A 14 41.41 -4.81 -99.10
CA HIS A 14 41.17 -4.18 -100.41
C HIS A 14 40.09 -3.08 -100.58
N ARG A 15 39.69 -2.39 -99.51
CA ARG A 15 38.77 -1.27 -99.55
C ARG A 15 39.51 0.08 -99.62
N LYS A 16 38.87 1.06 -100.25
CA LYS A 16 39.43 2.40 -100.43
C LYS A 16 39.92 3.02 -99.15
N ILE A 17 41.14 3.60 -99.16
CA ILE A 17 41.73 4.37 -98.05
C ILE A 17 40.84 5.58 -97.75
N LEU A 18 40.38 5.68 -96.50
CA LEU A 18 39.59 6.84 -96.07
C LEU A 18 40.54 7.90 -95.52
N ASN A 19 40.56 9.05 -96.13
CA ASN A 19 41.29 10.22 -95.73
C ASN A 19 40.37 11.16 -94.93
N LEU A 20 40.50 11.17 -93.61
CA LEU A 20 39.74 12.09 -92.78
C LEU A 20 40.59 13.33 -92.46
N LYS A 21 40.23 14.49 -92.93
CA LYS A 21 40.90 15.76 -92.62
C LYS A 21 40.22 16.39 -91.36
N ILE A 22 40.89 16.35 -90.24
CA ILE A 22 40.40 16.91 -88.97
C ILE A 22 41.04 18.28 -88.76
N PRO A 23 40.27 19.36 -88.65
CA PRO A 23 40.82 20.67 -88.42
C PRO A 23 41.41 20.78 -87.02
N HIS A 24 42.51 21.48 -86.83
CA HIS A 24 43.28 21.59 -85.60
C HIS A 24 42.45 22.12 -84.43
N TRP A 25 41.48 22.96 -84.71
CA TRP A 25 40.58 23.47 -83.63
C TRP A 25 39.69 22.38 -83.02
N LEU A 26 39.32 21.37 -83.78
CA LEU A 26 38.53 20.27 -83.31
C LEU A 26 39.32 19.39 -82.30
N ASN A 27 40.61 19.16 -82.51
CA ASN A 27 41.48 18.44 -81.61
C ASN A 27 41.70 19.22 -80.30
N ASN A 28 41.89 20.56 -80.41
CA ASN A 28 42.02 21.37 -79.17
C ASN A 28 40.70 21.40 -78.36
N SER A 29 39.57 21.51 -79.06
CA SER A 29 38.26 21.44 -78.38
C SER A 29 38.02 20.08 -77.70
N PHE A 30 38.48 18.98 -78.32
CA PHE A 30 38.37 17.66 -77.73
C PHE A 30 39.24 17.53 -76.46
N ILE A 31 40.48 18.08 -76.48
CA ILE A 31 41.36 18.09 -75.28
C ILE A 31 40.74 18.89 -74.13
N VAL A 32 40.15 20.07 -74.44
CA VAL A 32 39.47 20.90 -73.43
C VAL A 32 38.26 20.19 -72.91
N LEU A 33 37.46 19.56 -73.79
CA LEU A 33 36.29 18.77 -73.31
C LEU A 33 36.68 17.60 -72.39
N MET A 34 37.74 16.86 -72.76
CA MET A 34 38.29 15.79 -71.91
C MET A 34 38.80 16.33 -70.59
N GLY A 35 39.46 17.49 -70.55
CA GLY A 35 39.89 18.16 -69.31
C GLY A 35 38.69 18.50 -68.40
N ILE A 36 37.61 19.06 -68.98
CA ILE A 36 36.39 19.35 -68.23
C ILE A 36 35.75 18.07 -67.67
N LEU A 37 35.71 17.00 -68.47
CA LEU A 37 35.14 15.72 -68.04
C LEU A 37 35.94 15.10 -66.89
N VAL A 38 37.28 15.17 -67.00
CA VAL A 38 38.14 14.67 -65.85
C VAL A 38 37.92 15.52 -64.58
N LEU A 39 37.83 16.87 -64.77
CA LEU A 39 37.54 17.73 -63.59
C LEU A 39 36.16 17.47 -63.02
N ALA A 40 35.14 17.28 -63.84
CA ALA A 40 33.78 16.95 -63.38
C ALA A 40 33.73 15.61 -62.66
N THR A 41 34.42 14.55 -63.13
CA THR A 41 34.51 13.27 -62.48
C THR A 41 35.26 13.36 -61.12
N PHE A 42 36.31 14.16 -61.05
CA PHE A 42 37.03 14.40 -59.80
C PHE A 42 36.16 15.11 -58.76
N ILE A 43 35.43 16.18 -59.15
CA ILE A 43 34.47 16.86 -58.28
C ILE A 43 33.37 15.88 -57.81
N PHE A 44 32.84 15.08 -58.75
CA PHE A 44 31.80 14.08 -58.42
C PHE A 44 32.30 13.06 -57.41
N ILE A 45 33.51 12.51 -57.57
CA ILE A 45 34.11 11.55 -56.65
C ILE A 45 34.33 12.18 -55.26
N LYS A 46 34.82 13.43 -55.22
CA LYS A 46 35.02 14.16 -53.97
C LYS A 46 33.68 14.36 -53.23
N ASN A 47 32.69 14.94 -53.89
CA ASN A 47 31.37 15.16 -53.31
C ASN A 47 30.72 13.84 -52.85
N HIS A 48 30.94 12.75 -53.59
CA HIS A 48 30.41 11.44 -53.20
C HIS A 48 31.09 10.86 -51.96
N LYS A 49 32.39 11.13 -51.75
CA LYS A 49 33.10 10.76 -50.52
C LYS A 49 32.60 11.58 -49.35
N ASP A 50 32.52 12.90 -49.47
CA ASP A 50 32.06 13.82 -48.44
C ASP A 50 30.63 13.46 -48.01
N LEU A 51 29.73 13.16 -48.94
CA LEU A 51 28.37 12.72 -48.67
C LEU A 51 28.32 11.37 -47.95
N LYS A 52 29.20 10.43 -48.29
CA LYS A 52 29.30 9.14 -47.57
C LYS A 52 29.75 9.32 -46.12
N GLU A 53 30.73 10.17 -45.86
CA GLU A 53 31.19 10.46 -44.49
C GLU A 53 30.09 11.11 -43.68
N GLU A 54 29.35 12.07 -44.27
CA GLU A 54 28.20 12.72 -43.61
C GLU A 54 27.09 11.71 -43.26
N VAL A 55 26.77 10.78 -44.17
CA VAL A 55 25.77 9.74 -43.94
C VAL A 55 26.21 8.78 -42.80
N VAL A 56 27.49 8.45 -42.73
CA VAL A 56 28.03 7.62 -41.64
C VAL A 56 27.93 8.34 -40.28
N ASP A 57 28.29 9.63 -40.25
CA ASP A 57 28.20 10.46 -39.04
C ASP A 57 26.74 10.61 -38.56
N LEU A 58 25.81 10.85 -39.50
CA LEU A 58 24.39 10.95 -39.22
C LEU A 58 23.83 9.63 -38.67
N ARG A 59 24.22 8.48 -39.22
CA ARG A 59 23.81 7.15 -38.71
C ARG A 59 24.34 6.92 -37.32
N PHE A 60 25.60 7.25 -37.05
CA PHE A 60 26.19 7.12 -35.70
C PHE A 60 25.45 7.99 -34.68
N LYS A 61 25.13 9.26 -35.06
CA LYS A 61 24.32 10.14 -34.20
C LYS A 61 22.92 9.58 -33.98
N GLU A 62 22.26 9.04 -35.01
CA GLU A 62 20.94 8.41 -34.87
C GLU A 62 20.96 7.22 -33.91
N GLU A 63 21.97 6.37 -33.98
CA GLU A 63 22.13 5.23 -33.08
C GLU A 63 22.34 5.68 -31.61
N LEU A 64 23.17 6.71 -31.40
CA LEU A 64 23.38 7.31 -30.09
C LEU A 64 22.09 7.92 -29.53
N TYR A 65 21.30 8.62 -30.33
CA TYR A 65 20.01 9.18 -29.94
C TYR A 65 19.00 8.07 -29.62
N ARG A 66 18.98 6.99 -30.35
CA ARG A 66 18.13 5.83 -30.07
C ARG A 66 18.48 5.20 -28.72
N GLU A 67 19.77 5.00 -28.44
CA GLU A 67 20.23 4.47 -27.15
C GLU A 67 19.84 5.40 -25.98
N GLN A 68 20.06 6.70 -26.12
CA GLN A 68 19.64 7.68 -25.10
C GLN A 68 18.12 7.67 -24.88
N THR A 69 17.34 7.62 -25.96
CA THR A 69 15.87 7.56 -25.88
C THR A 69 15.40 6.31 -25.16
N GLN A 70 15.99 5.15 -25.44
CA GLN A 70 15.67 3.91 -24.73
C GLN A 70 15.97 4.00 -23.23
N LYS A 71 17.10 4.60 -22.85
CA LYS A 71 17.44 4.85 -21.43
C LYS A 71 16.43 5.77 -20.76
N ILE A 72 16.02 6.85 -21.43
CA ILE A 72 14.99 7.77 -20.91
C ILE A 72 13.66 7.04 -20.70
N ILE A 73 13.21 6.24 -21.66
CA ILE A 73 11.98 5.44 -21.54
C ILE A 73 12.09 4.46 -20.37
N TYR A 74 13.20 3.77 -20.24
CA TYR A 74 13.46 2.86 -19.12
C TYR A 74 13.32 3.57 -17.76
N PHE A 75 14.02 4.71 -17.58
CA PHE A 75 13.95 5.47 -16.34
C PHE A 75 12.56 6.06 -16.08
N SER A 76 11.86 6.50 -17.11
CA SER A 76 10.48 6.99 -16.99
C SER A 76 9.53 5.91 -16.45
N ASN A 77 9.64 4.70 -16.98
CA ASN A 77 8.84 3.56 -16.50
C ASN A 77 9.19 3.19 -15.05
N GLU A 78 10.46 3.27 -14.70
CA GLU A 78 10.95 2.98 -13.36
C GLU A 78 10.44 4.00 -12.33
N VAL A 79 10.49 5.29 -12.67
CA VAL A 79 9.94 6.37 -11.84
C VAL A 79 8.44 6.21 -11.64
N GLU A 80 7.70 5.83 -12.69
CA GLU A 80 6.25 5.59 -12.57
C GLU A 80 5.94 4.39 -11.67
N SER A 81 6.76 3.34 -11.72
CA SER A 81 6.66 2.20 -10.81
C SER A 81 6.87 2.62 -9.35
N LEU A 82 7.94 3.36 -9.08
CA LEU A 82 8.24 3.91 -7.75
C LEU A 82 7.11 4.81 -7.24
N ARG A 83 6.53 5.64 -8.11
CA ARG A 83 5.39 6.50 -7.76
C ARG A 83 4.18 5.70 -7.30
N LYS A 84 3.88 4.57 -7.95
CA LYS A 84 2.81 3.66 -7.53
C LYS A 84 3.08 3.04 -6.16
N GLU A 85 4.31 2.57 -5.92
CA GLU A 85 4.70 2.01 -4.63
C GLU A 85 4.62 3.04 -3.49
N VAL A 86 5.07 4.28 -3.71
CA VAL A 86 4.93 5.38 -2.75
C VAL A 86 3.46 5.70 -2.46
N GLN A 87 2.58 5.63 -3.48
CA GLN A 87 1.15 5.82 -3.26
C GLN A 87 0.53 4.70 -2.42
N GLU A 88 0.95 3.45 -2.61
CA GLU A 88 0.54 2.34 -1.73
C GLU A 88 0.99 2.56 -0.28
N LEU A 89 2.25 2.99 -0.07
CA LEU A 89 2.75 3.34 1.27
C LEU A 89 1.90 4.43 1.93
N ARG A 90 1.52 5.47 1.19
CA ARG A 90 0.65 6.53 1.69
C ARG A 90 -0.71 5.98 2.11
N ASN A 91 -1.31 5.09 1.31
CA ASN A 91 -2.59 4.45 1.62
C ASN A 91 -2.49 3.57 2.88
N LEU A 92 -1.42 2.77 3.02
CA LEU A 92 -1.15 1.99 4.23
C LEU A 92 -0.97 2.90 5.44
N GLY A 93 -0.23 4.00 5.33
CA GLY A 93 -0.04 4.97 6.40
C GLY A 93 -1.35 5.58 6.88
N THR A 94 -2.27 5.95 5.97
CA THR A 94 -3.61 6.45 6.33
C THR A 94 -4.45 5.40 7.01
N SER A 95 -4.38 4.15 6.58
CA SER A 95 -5.08 3.02 7.22
C SER A 95 -4.58 2.77 8.64
N VAL A 96 -3.27 2.75 8.86
CA VAL A 96 -2.63 2.61 10.17
C VAL A 96 -3.05 3.75 11.11
N LYS A 97 -3.06 4.99 10.62
CA LYS A 97 -3.54 6.15 11.39
C LYS A 97 -5.01 6.01 11.79
N GLY A 98 -5.86 5.53 10.87
CA GLY A 98 -7.27 5.24 11.15
C GLY A 98 -7.46 4.17 12.21
N LEU A 99 -6.70 3.06 12.14
CA LEU A 99 -6.72 1.98 13.12
C LEU A 99 -6.25 2.47 14.52
N SER A 100 -5.19 3.25 14.58
CA SER A 100 -4.69 3.85 15.82
C SER A 100 -5.74 4.76 16.48
N LYS A 101 -6.43 5.60 15.68
CA LYS A 101 -7.52 6.45 16.17
C LYS A 101 -8.69 5.61 16.73
N LYS A 102 -9.09 4.54 16.04
CA LYS A 102 -10.13 3.62 16.49
C LYS A 102 -9.73 2.93 17.80
N LEU A 103 -8.48 2.50 17.94
CA LEU A 103 -7.98 1.88 19.17
C LEU A 103 -8.05 2.84 20.36
N LYS A 104 -7.59 4.10 20.17
CA LYS A 104 -7.69 5.14 21.22
C LYS A 104 -9.13 5.45 21.62
N GLN A 105 -10.09 5.42 20.69
CA GLN A 105 -11.50 5.64 20.99
C GLN A 105 -12.18 4.45 21.68
N SER A 106 -11.67 3.23 21.44
CA SER A 106 -12.23 1.98 22.00
C SER A 106 -11.62 1.60 23.34
N ALA A 107 -10.41 2.07 23.65
CA ALA A 107 -9.80 1.95 24.96
C ALA A 107 -10.36 3.04 25.87
N ALA A 108 -10.99 2.65 26.99
CA ALA A 108 -11.26 3.58 28.09
C ALA A 108 -9.92 4.17 28.57
N PRO A 109 -9.90 5.35 29.19
CA PRO A 109 -8.65 6.01 29.59
C PRO A 109 -7.91 5.13 30.60
N SER A 110 -6.93 4.39 30.13
CA SER A 110 -5.95 3.74 31.00
C SER A 110 -4.96 4.82 31.46
N PRO A 111 -4.45 4.77 32.69
CA PRO A 111 -3.41 5.68 33.12
C PRO A 111 -2.19 5.55 32.20
N PRO A 112 -1.44 6.62 31.96
CA PRO A 112 -0.34 6.62 31.02
C PRO A 112 0.79 5.74 31.54
N ASN A 113 0.98 4.57 30.93
CA ASN A 113 2.25 3.88 31.04
C ASN A 113 3.25 4.59 30.10
N PRO A 114 4.35 5.13 30.63
CA PRO A 114 5.32 5.84 29.83
C PRO A 114 6.24 4.83 29.12
N ILE A 115 5.81 4.27 28.00
CA ILE A 115 6.72 3.55 27.12
C ILE A 115 6.80 4.31 25.80
N ALA A 116 7.89 5.08 25.72
CA ALA A 116 8.62 5.47 24.52
C ALA A 116 7.77 5.97 23.32
N SER A 117 7.20 7.14 23.45
CA SER A 117 6.86 7.99 22.31
C SER A 117 7.92 9.09 22.15
N SER A 118 9.14 8.73 21.90
CA SER A 118 10.16 9.70 21.54
C SER A 118 11.18 9.00 20.66
N GLN A 119 11.06 9.21 19.37
CA GLN A 119 12.15 9.37 18.41
C GLN A 119 11.81 9.05 16.95
N ALA A 120 10.54 8.65 16.62
CA ALA A 120 10.20 8.33 15.23
C ALA A 120 9.58 9.49 14.42
N SER A 121 9.39 10.68 14.99
CA SER A 121 8.67 11.77 14.27
C SER A 121 9.49 13.05 14.03
N LYS A 122 10.81 13.03 14.20
CA LYS A 122 11.65 14.23 13.99
C LYS A 122 12.46 14.25 12.70
N ASN A 123 12.41 13.20 11.87
CA ASN A 123 13.17 13.16 10.61
C ASN A 123 12.32 13.02 9.34
N LEU A 124 11.03 13.37 9.38
CA LEU A 124 10.21 13.49 8.19
C LEU A 124 10.10 14.97 7.80
N GLY A 125 10.95 15.40 6.90
CA GLY A 125 10.75 16.60 6.10
C GLY A 125 11.42 17.86 6.61
N GLN A 126 12.73 17.92 6.54
CA GLN A 126 13.41 19.19 6.21
C GLN A 126 14.18 18.97 4.92
N GLY A 127 13.96 19.89 3.98
CA GLY A 127 14.34 19.91 2.61
C GLY A 127 15.73 19.34 2.32
N GLY A 128 15.80 18.63 1.23
CA GLY A 128 17.06 18.25 0.64
C GLY A 128 17.93 19.49 0.46
N PRO A 129 19.25 19.35 0.58
CA PRO A 129 20.14 20.46 0.31
C PRO A 129 19.88 20.98 -1.10
N ASP A 130 19.79 22.29 -1.25
CA ASP A 130 19.92 22.98 -2.53
C ASP A 130 21.25 22.54 -3.15
N ARG A 131 21.23 21.40 -3.82
CA ARG A 131 22.30 21.07 -4.74
C ARG A 131 21.94 21.84 -6.00
N ASN A 132 22.68 22.90 -6.25
CA ASN A 132 22.88 23.40 -7.59
C ASN A 132 23.29 22.17 -8.43
N LEU A 133 22.33 21.60 -9.10
CA LEU A 133 22.55 20.55 -10.09
C LEU A 133 23.31 21.23 -11.22
N ASP A 134 24.62 21.04 -11.21
CA ASP A 134 25.47 21.34 -12.36
C ASP A 134 25.02 20.40 -13.48
N ILE A 135 24.12 20.92 -14.34
CA ILE A 135 23.48 20.18 -15.44
C ILE A 135 24.51 19.86 -16.56
N SER A 136 25.76 20.25 -16.38
CA SER A 136 26.81 20.12 -17.39
C SER A 136 27.49 18.75 -17.46
N SER A 137 27.25 17.84 -16.52
CA SER A 137 27.75 16.46 -16.62
C SER A 137 26.59 15.46 -16.63
N PRO A 138 26.50 14.56 -17.63
CA PRO A 138 25.52 13.48 -17.62
C PRO A 138 25.75 12.63 -16.37
N LEU A 139 24.74 12.58 -15.47
CA LEU A 139 24.79 11.66 -14.31
C LEU A 139 25.11 10.26 -14.85
N PRO A 140 26.13 9.58 -14.35
CA PRO A 140 26.46 8.24 -14.81
C PRO A 140 25.21 7.37 -14.58
N ALA A 141 24.67 6.76 -15.63
CA ALA A 141 23.46 5.90 -15.57
C ALA A 141 23.58 4.82 -14.48
N GLU A 142 24.81 4.39 -14.19
CA GLU A 142 25.14 3.44 -13.15
C GLU A 142 24.85 3.97 -11.74
N LYS A 143 25.14 5.24 -11.47
CA LYS A 143 24.82 5.87 -10.17
C LYS A 143 23.31 6.01 -9.98
N LEU A 144 22.59 6.41 -11.03
CA LEU A 144 21.14 6.53 -11.00
C LEU A 144 20.46 5.17 -10.75
N ASN A 145 20.91 4.09 -11.40
CA ASN A 145 20.41 2.73 -11.15
C ASN A 145 20.63 2.33 -9.68
N LYS A 146 21.81 2.57 -9.12
CA LYS A 146 22.13 2.26 -7.72
C LYS A 146 21.24 3.03 -6.74
N ASP A 147 20.98 4.31 -7.03
CA ASP A 147 20.09 5.15 -6.21
C ASP A 147 18.63 4.64 -6.27
N ILE A 148 18.15 4.24 -7.46
CA ILE A 148 16.83 3.62 -7.66
C ILE A 148 16.71 2.32 -6.87
N ASP A 149 17.69 1.43 -6.94
CA ASP A 149 17.69 0.15 -6.22
C ASP A 149 17.70 0.37 -4.70
N THR A 150 18.43 1.38 -4.22
CA THR A 150 18.43 1.76 -2.80
C THR A 150 17.05 2.25 -2.36
N LEU A 151 16.42 3.14 -3.14
CA LEU A 151 15.06 3.63 -2.88
C LEU A 151 14.03 2.50 -2.86
N LYS A 152 14.09 1.57 -3.80
CA LYS A 152 13.21 0.38 -3.81
C LYS A 152 13.36 -0.44 -2.53
N LYS A 153 14.60 -0.67 -2.09
CA LYS A 153 14.87 -1.40 -0.85
C LYS A 153 14.27 -0.70 0.36
N GLU A 154 14.43 0.62 0.45
CA GLU A 154 13.86 1.43 1.53
C GLU A 154 12.32 1.41 1.51
N ILE A 155 11.70 1.57 0.33
CA ILE A 155 10.25 1.47 0.13
C ILE A 155 9.73 0.12 0.61
N ASN A 156 10.37 -0.98 0.23
CA ASN A 156 9.97 -2.33 0.64
C ASN A 156 10.12 -2.55 2.15
N GLN A 157 11.16 -2.01 2.78
CA GLN A 157 11.33 -2.07 4.23
C GLN A 157 10.21 -1.31 4.95
N GLN A 158 9.88 -0.09 4.51
CA GLN A 158 8.80 0.70 5.08
C GLN A 158 7.42 0.04 4.87
N LYS A 159 7.17 -0.55 3.70
CA LYS A 159 5.94 -1.30 3.41
C LYS A 159 5.75 -2.47 4.39
N ASN A 160 6.78 -3.27 4.60
CA ASN A 160 6.75 -4.39 5.54
C ASN A 160 6.49 -3.92 6.98
N LEU A 161 7.13 -2.83 7.41
CA LEU A 161 6.94 -2.27 8.75
C LEU A 161 5.50 -1.78 8.95
N LEU A 162 4.93 -1.06 7.97
CA LEU A 162 3.54 -0.59 8.03
C LEU A 162 2.53 -1.73 8.01
N GLN A 163 2.77 -2.78 7.23
CA GLN A 163 1.92 -3.98 7.21
C GLN A 163 1.93 -4.69 8.57
N ASN A 164 3.09 -4.88 9.17
CA ASN A 164 3.23 -5.49 10.49
C ASN A 164 2.52 -4.65 11.57
N LEU A 165 2.68 -3.33 11.54
CA LEU A 165 2.00 -2.42 12.45
C LEU A 165 0.47 -2.46 12.26
N SER A 166 0.00 -2.49 11.02
CA SER A 166 -1.43 -2.63 10.71
C SER A 166 -2.01 -3.91 11.30
N LYS A 167 -1.33 -5.05 11.09
CA LYS A 167 -1.73 -6.35 11.65
C LYS A 167 -1.75 -6.34 13.19
N TYR A 168 -0.73 -5.75 13.80
CA TYR A 168 -0.68 -5.58 15.27
C TYR A 168 -1.86 -4.77 15.79
N LEU A 169 -2.14 -3.60 15.19
CA LEU A 169 -3.25 -2.74 15.58
C LEU A 169 -4.62 -3.42 15.40
N GLN A 170 -4.81 -4.17 14.30
CA GLN A 170 -6.03 -4.96 14.08
C GLN A 170 -6.22 -6.01 15.18
N THR A 171 -5.14 -6.69 15.57
CA THR A 171 -5.16 -7.66 16.67
C THR A 171 -5.53 -6.99 17.98
N GLN A 172 -4.94 -5.84 18.32
CA GLN A 172 -5.28 -5.08 19.52
C GLN A 172 -6.74 -4.61 19.53
N LEU A 173 -7.24 -4.12 18.41
CA LEU A 173 -8.65 -3.74 18.26
C LEU A 173 -9.59 -4.93 18.49
N SER A 174 -9.24 -6.12 17.99
CA SER A 174 -10.04 -7.33 18.21
C SER A 174 -10.10 -7.69 19.70
N VAL A 175 -8.97 -7.59 20.42
CA VAL A 175 -8.93 -7.84 21.87
C VAL A 175 -9.82 -6.87 22.64
N VAL A 176 -9.72 -5.56 22.34
CA VAL A 176 -10.55 -4.53 23.01
C VAL A 176 -12.04 -4.75 22.77
N ARG A 177 -12.41 -5.21 21.56
CA ARG A 177 -13.83 -5.46 21.23
C ARG A 177 -14.42 -6.63 22.00
N ILE A 178 -13.68 -7.72 22.16
CA ILE A 178 -14.13 -8.92 22.85
C ILE A 178 -13.94 -8.85 24.37
N THR A 179 -13.21 -7.86 24.88
CA THR A 179 -13.06 -7.65 26.32
C THR A 179 -14.32 -6.98 26.89
N PRO A 180 -14.98 -7.58 27.92
CA PRO A 180 -16.25 -7.11 28.46
C PRO A 180 -16.02 -5.94 29.45
N ASN A 181 -15.53 -4.80 28.92
CA ASN A 181 -15.18 -3.63 29.72
C ASN A 181 -16.25 -2.53 29.71
N ARG A 182 -17.47 -2.83 29.28
CA ARG A 182 -18.61 -1.92 29.33
C ARG A 182 -19.61 -2.39 30.37
N TRP A 183 -20.10 -1.45 31.19
CA TRP A 183 -21.21 -1.69 32.07
C TRP A 183 -22.45 -2.14 31.29
N PRO A 184 -23.10 -3.27 31.66
CA PRO A 184 -24.28 -3.80 30.98
C PRO A 184 -25.51 -2.90 31.15
N LEU A 185 -25.61 -2.22 32.28
CA LEU A 185 -26.62 -1.21 32.55
C LEU A 185 -26.12 -0.20 33.58
N ARG A 186 -26.86 0.88 33.81
CA ARG A 186 -26.64 1.84 34.90
C ARG A 186 -27.56 1.47 36.08
N GLY A 187 -27.01 1.23 37.26
CA GLY A 187 -27.74 0.84 38.45
C GLY A 187 -26.88 0.83 39.70
N TRP A 188 -27.46 0.46 40.82
CA TRP A 188 -26.75 0.37 42.12
C TRP A 188 -26.23 -1.05 42.31
N ILE A 189 -24.99 -1.22 42.78
CA ILE A 189 -24.43 -2.51 43.12
C ILE A 189 -25.00 -2.93 44.46
N THR A 190 -25.86 -3.95 44.47
CA THR A 190 -26.49 -4.48 45.66
C THR A 190 -25.77 -5.69 46.23
N SER A 191 -25.00 -6.41 45.38
CA SER A 191 -24.16 -7.51 45.85
C SER A 191 -22.89 -7.62 45.02
N ARG A 192 -21.78 -7.92 45.68
CA ARG A 192 -20.44 -8.05 45.05
C ARG A 192 -20.09 -9.51 44.83
N PHE A 193 -19.15 -9.75 43.93
CA PHE A 193 -18.52 -11.06 43.72
C PHE A 193 -17.80 -11.57 44.97
N GLY A 194 -17.94 -12.85 45.24
CA GLY A 194 -17.25 -13.52 46.33
C GLY A 194 -18.18 -14.11 47.40
N TRP A 195 -17.61 -14.51 48.54
CA TRP A 195 -18.37 -15.08 49.61
C TRP A 195 -19.31 -14.09 50.29
N ARG A 196 -20.58 -14.46 50.43
CA ARG A 196 -21.62 -13.64 51.10
C ARG A 196 -22.55 -14.49 51.96
N GLN A 197 -23.32 -13.84 52.82
CA GLN A 197 -24.47 -14.45 53.46
C GLN A 197 -25.75 -14.13 52.67
N PHE A 198 -26.48 -15.15 52.27
CA PHE A 198 -27.75 -15.01 51.56
C PHE A 198 -28.81 -15.87 52.24
N ARG A 199 -29.88 -15.25 52.72
CA ARG A 199 -30.94 -15.95 53.49
C ARG A 199 -30.41 -16.81 54.63
N GLY A 200 -29.40 -16.35 55.35
CA GLY A 200 -28.78 -17.07 56.47
C GLY A 200 -27.75 -18.12 56.06
N VAL A 201 -27.57 -18.43 54.80
CA VAL A 201 -26.60 -19.43 54.31
C VAL A 201 -25.39 -18.72 53.69
N ARG A 202 -24.18 -19.24 54.01
CA ARG A 202 -22.95 -18.78 53.37
C ARG A 202 -22.85 -19.37 51.97
N GLU A 203 -22.84 -18.52 50.94
CA GLU A 203 -22.72 -18.91 49.53
C GLU A 203 -21.67 -18.08 48.79
N PHE A 204 -21.16 -18.65 47.71
CA PHE A 204 -20.26 -17.93 46.81
C PHE A 204 -21.06 -17.28 45.69
N HIS A 205 -20.99 -15.98 45.56
CA HIS A 205 -21.61 -15.18 44.51
C HIS A 205 -20.69 -15.10 43.31
N SER A 206 -21.07 -15.74 42.22
CA SER A 206 -20.26 -15.87 40.99
C SER A 206 -20.24 -14.62 40.11
N GLY A 207 -20.94 -13.54 40.49
CA GLY A 207 -21.04 -12.29 39.72
C GLY A 207 -21.20 -11.06 40.58
N ILE A 208 -21.86 -10.07 40.03
CA ILE A 208 -22.34 -8.87 40.72
C ILE A 208 -23.83 -8.71 40.45
N ASP A 209 -24.56 -8.19 41.45
CA ASP A 209 -25.97 -7.85 41.29
C ASP A 209 -26.11 -6.34 41.15
N ILE A 210 -26.75 -5.90 40.06
CA ILE A 210 -26.97 -4.49 39.70
C ILE A 210 -28.47 -4.20 39.78
N ALA A 211 -28.93 -3.52 40.82
CA ALA A 211 -30.32 -3.16 41.00
C ALA A 211 -30.74 -2.09 39.96
N ALA A 212 -31.86 -2.33 39.29
CA ALA A 212 -32.49 -1.43 38.37
C ALA A 212 -34.00 -1.73 38.29
N LEU A 213 -34.76 -0.79 37.74
CA LEU A 213 -36.18 -0.99 37.51
C LEU A 213 -36.44 -2.11 36.51
N GLU A 214 -37.48 -2.90 36.76
CA GLU A 214 -37.90 -3.94 35.81
C GLU A 214 -38.16 -3.32 34.42
N GLY A 215 -37.75 -4.03 33.34
CA GLY A 215 -37.82 -3.52 31.99
C GLY A 215 -36.62 -2.66 31.55
N THR A 216 -35.72 -2.29 32.48
CA THR A 216 -34.47 -1.55 32.10
C THR A 216 -33.66 -2.35 31.09
N SER A 217 -33.22 -1.72 30.01
CA SER A 217 -32.44 -2.37 28.95
C SER A 217 -31.05 -2.83 29.43
N ILE A 218 -30.75 -4.11 29.20
CA ILE A 218 -29.44 -4.73 29.41
C ILE A 218 -28.70 -4.76 28.09
N ARG A 219 -27.42 -4.35 28.11
CA ARG A 219 -26.57 -4.27 26.94
C ARG A 219 -25.40 -5.23 26.98
N ALA A 220 -25.01 -5.80 25.84
CA ALA A 220 -23.82 -6.62 25.73
C ALA A 220 -22.56 -5.85 26.15
N ALA A 221 -21.75 -6.43 27.04
CA ALA A 221 -20.54 -5.80 27.55
C ALA A 221 -19.36 -5.82 26.57
N ALA A 222 -19.40 -6.72 25.56
CA ALA A 222 -18.41 -6.89 24.50
C ALA A 222 -19.06 -7.49 23.23
N ASP A 223 -18.30 -7.50 22.11
CA ASP A 223 -18.71 -8.22 20.89
C ASP A 223 -18.67 -9.74 21.17
N GLY A 224 -19.62 -10.52 20.64
CA GLY A 224 -19.62 -11.98 20.78
C GLY A 224 -20.83 -12.65 20.14
N ASN A 225 -20.84 -13.98 20.21
CA ASN A 225 -21.96 -14.82 19.80
C ASN A 225 -22.80 -15.22 21.01
N VAL A 226 -24.11 -15.12 20.90
CA VAL A 226 -25.03 -15.61 21.95
C VAL A 226 -24.95 -17.13 21.96
N GLU A 227 -24.42 -17.67 23.05
CA GLU A 227 -24.26 -19.11 23.28
C GLU A 227 -25.57 -19.72 23.82
N PHE A 228 -26.28 -18.97 24.67
CA PHE A 228 -27.53 -19.37 25.25
C PHE A 228 -28.49 -18.20 25.45
N SER A 229 -29.77 -18.41 25.16
CA SER A 229 -30.85 -17.49 25.48
C SER A 229 -32.11 -18.27 25.80
N GLY A 230 -32.47 -18.31 27.11
CA GLY A 230 -33.59 -19.14 27.55
C GLY A 230 -33.74 -19.13 29.05
N TRP A 231 -34.50 -20.13 29.59
CA TRP A 231 -34.66 -20.36 31.01
C TRP A 231 -33.56 -21.27 31.56
N ASN A 232 -32.95 -20.90 32.68
CA ASN A 232 -31.96 -21.68 33.39
C ASN A 232 -32.29 -21.69 34.90
N ALA A 233 -32.25 -22.87 35.54
CA ALA A 233 -32.55 -22.99 36.95
C ALA A 233 -31.59 -22.13 37.80
N GLY A 234 -32.16 -21.32 38.70
CA GLY A 234 -31.41 -20.37 39.51
C GLY A 234 -31.26 -18.99 38.87
N TYR A 235 -30.86 -18.91 37.60
CA TYR A 235 -30.69 -17.63 36.87
C TYR A 235 -32.00 -17.08 36.29
N GLY A 236 -33.08 -17.90 36.23
CA GLY A 236 -34.31 -17.52 35.52
C GLY A 236 -34.09 -17.39 34.02
N LYS A 237 -34.62 -16.34 33.42
CA LYS A 237 -34.28 -16.01 32.01
C LYS A 237 -32.86 -15.50 31.97
N LEU A 238 -32.03 -16.18 31.16
CA LEU A 238 -30.59 -15.98 31.07
C LEU A 238 -30.18 -15.77 29.61
N VAL A 239 -29.24 -14.85 29.40
CA VAL A 239 -28.47 -14.73 28.17
C VAL A 239 -27.00 -14.98 28.49
N ILE A 240 -26.33 -15.83 27.69
CA ILE A 240 -24.89 -16.08 27.77
C ILE A 240 -24.28 -15.65 26.44
N ILE A 241 -23.24 -14.83 26.48
CA ILE A 241 -22.50 -14.39 25.30
C ILE A 241 -21.08 -14.90 25.38
N ASN A 242 -20.65 -15.64 24.36
CA ASN A 242 -19.27 -16.07 24.15
C ASN A 242 -18.52 -15.02 23.32
N HIS A 243 -17.48 -14.42 23.90
CA HIS A 243 -16.67 -13.37 23.29
C HIS A 243 -15.43 -13.93 22.59
N GLY A 244 -15.19 -15.25 22.67
CA GLY A 244 -13.97 -15.88 22.21
C GLY A 244 -12.84 -15.80 23.26
N ARG A 245 -11.71 -16.46 22.98
CA ARG A 245 -10.54 -16.54 23.87
C ARG A 245 -10.88 -17.03 25.31
N GLY A 246 -11.87 -17.87 25.43
CA GLY A 246 -12.33 -18.39 26.71
C GLY A 246 -13.12 -17.40 27.57
N ILE A 247 -13.49 -16.22 27.05
CA ILE A 247 -14.25 -15.22 27.82
C ILE A 247 -15.73 -15.34 27.50
N SER A 248 -16.60 -15.42 28.52
CA SER A 248 -18.05 -15.36 28.39
C SER A 248 -18.67 -14.45 29.44
N THR A 249 -19.85 -13.90 29.15
CA THR A 249 -20.64 -13.07 30.05
C THR A 249 -22.05 -13.64 30.21
N TYR A 250 -22.58 -13.56 31.42
CA TYR A 250 -23.87 -14.07 31.85
C TYR A 250 -24.75 -12.92 32.29
N TYR A 251 -25.99 -12.91 31.84
CA TYR A 251 -27.00 -11.87 32.13
C TYR A 251 -28.25 -12.57 32.64
N GLY A 252 -28.39 -12.69 33.95
CA GLY A 252 -29.47 -13.44 34.62
C GLY A 252 -30.57 -12.56 35.20
N HIS A 253 -31.66 -13.20 35.59
CA HIS A 253 -32.91 -12.67 36.17
C HIS A 253 -33.69 -11.75 35.23
N ASN A 254 -33.51 -11.93 33.91
CA ASN A 254 -34.15 -11.09 32.89
C ASN A 254 -35.69 -11.24 32.94
N SER A 255 -36.42 -10.14 32.67
CA SER A 255 -37.85 -10.20 32.36
C SER A 255 -38.13 -10.69 30.93
N SER A 256 -37.24 -10.36 30.01
CA SER A 256 -37.27 -10.83 28.61
C SER A 256 -35.87 -10.88 28.02
N ASN A 257 -35.64 -11.90 27.18
CA ASN A 257 -34.44 -11.98 26.33
C ASN A 257 -34.83 -11.46 24.93
N LEU A 258 -34.02 -10.59 24.34
CA LEU A 258 -34.26 -9.94 23.05
C LEU A 258 -33.36 -10.46 21.93
N VAL A 259 -32.55 -11.47 22.22
CA VAL A 259 -31.61 -12.12 21.31
C VAL A 259 -31.77 -13.64 21.41
N SER A 260 -31.39 -14.34 20.33
CA SER A 260 -31.48 -15.80 20.23
C SER A 260 -30.08 -16.43 20.20
N ALA A 261 -29.98 -17.72 20.63
CA ALA A 261 -28.74 -18.49 20.49
C ALA A 261 -28.26 -18.52 19.04
N GLY A 262 -26.96 -18.42 18.82
CA GLY A 262 -26.31 -18.32 17.50
C GLY A 262 -26.22 -16.89 16.94
N GLN A 263 -26.93 -15.92 17.51
CA GLN A 263 -26.91 -14.54 17.04
C GLN A 263 -25.58 -13.85 17.44
N PHE A 264 -24.95 -13.14 16.47
CA PHE A 264 -23.82 -12.26 16.77
C PHE A 264 -24.32 -10.90 17.28
N VAL A 265 -23.76 -10.43 18.39
CA VAL A 265 -24.07 -9.12 18.97
C VAL A 265 -22.82 -8.27 19.09
N LYS A 266 -22.96 -6.98 18.81
CA LYS A 266 -21.90 -6.00 19.06
C LYS A 266 -21.99 -5.46 20.49
N LYS A 267 -20.88 -5.06 21.03
CA LYS A 267 -20.79 -4.33 22.29
C LYS A 267 -21.78 -3.16 22.35
N GLY A 268 -22.60 -3.13 23.38
CA GLY A 268 -23.63 -2.12 23.56
C GLY A 268 -24.98 -2.42 22.90
N THR A 269 -25.12 -3.51 22.13
CA THR A 269 -26.41 -3.98 21.64
C THR A 269 -27.33 -4.33 22.82
N ILE A 270 -28.60 -3.95 22.79
CA ILE A 270 -29.59 -4.34 23.78
C ILE A 270 -29.89 -5.82 23.57
N ILE A 271 -29.75 -6.63 24.63
CA ILE A 271 -29.84 -8.09 24.58
C ILE A 271 -30.97 -8.68 25.46
N ALA A 272 -31.36 -7.93 26.50
CA ALA A 272 -32.40 -8.36 27.45
C ALA A 272 -32.96 -7.12 28.18
N CYS A 273 -33.99 -7.38 29.01
CA CYS A 273 -34.51 -6.40 29.94
C CYS A 273 -34.40 -6.94 31.37
N VAL A 274 -34.11 -6.08 32.35
CA VAL A 274 -34.05 -6.40 33.77
C VAL A 274 -35.38 -6.95 34.24
N GLY A 275 -35.34 -7.97 35.08
CA GLY A 275 -36.51 -8.58 35.70
C GLY A 275 -36.22 -9.09 37.10
N SER A 276 -37.07 -10.03 37.54
CA SER A 276 -36.98 -10.71 38.83
C SER A 276 -37.30 -12.20 38.69
N THR A 277 -36.80 -12.83 37.62
CA THR A 277 -37.05 -14.24 37.32
C THR A 277 -36.00 -15.15 37.97
N GLY A 278 -36.38 -16.42 38.30
CA GLY A 278 -35.47 -17.36 38.94
C GLY A 278 -35.30 -17.11 40.44
N ARG A 279 -34.07 -17.37 40.96
CA ARG A 279 -33.80 -17.23 42.40
C ARG A 279 -33.32 -15.81 42.74
N THR A 280 -34.22 -14.91 43.05
CA THR A 280 -33.98 -13.49 43.33
C THR A 280 -34.78 -12.99 44.54
N THR A 281 -34.41 -11.85 45.08
CA THR A 281 -35.15 -11.12 46.12
C THR A 281 -35.81 -9.85 45.60
N GLY A 282 -35.62 -9.47 44.37
CA GLY A 282 -36.17 -8.28 43.76
C GLY A 282 -35.58 -8.01 42.37
N SER A 283 -36.00 -6.92 41.73
CA SER A 283 -35.60 -6.59 40.39
C SER A 283 -34.12 -6.16 40.32
N HIS A 284 -33.30 -6.92 39.63
CA HIS A 284 -31.88 -6.64 39.38
C HIS A 284 -31.34 -7.44 38.21
N LEU A 285 -30.19 -7.06 37.69
CA LEU A 285 -29.36 -7.85 36.78
C LEU A 285 -28.31 -8.59 37.59
N HIS A 286 -28.29 -9.93 37.50
CA HIS A 286 -27.12 -10.72 37.91
C HIS A 286 -26.17 -10.80 36.72
N TYR A 287 -24.92 -10.27 36.90
CA TYR A 287 -23.92 -10.19 35.84
C TYR A 287 -22.65 -10.93 36.23
N GLU A 288 -22.25 -11.91 35.38
CA GLU A 288 -20.99 -12.63 35.56
C GLU A 288 -20.07 -12.42 34.37
N ILE A 289 -18.77 -12.46 34.63
CA ILE A 289 -17.71 -12.69 33.66
C ILE A 289 -17.04 -14.00 33.98
N ARG A 290 -16.90 -14.87 32.99
CA ARG A 290 -16.17 -16.13 33.13
C ARG A 290 -14.98 -16.17 32.18
N VAL A 291 -13.87 -16.71 32.69
CA VAL A 291 -12.65 -16.96 31.92
C VAL A 291 -12.35 -18.46 32.00
N ASN A 292 -12.34 -19.13 30.86
CA ASN A 292 -12.19 -20.58 30.74
C ASN A 292 -13.19 -21.32 31.64
N GLY A 293 -14.46 -20.85 31.64
CA GLY A 293 -15.56 -21.41 32.45
C GLY A 293 -15.58 -20.98 33.92
N ASN A 294 -14.50 -20.44 34.48
CA ASN A 294 -14.41 -20.03 35.86
C ASN A 294 -14.90 -18.59 36.08
N PRO A 295 -15.79 -18.32 37.06
CA PRO A 295 -16.24 -16.97 37.34
C PRO A 295 -15.10 -16.12 37.90
N VAL A 296 -15.01 -14.89 37.41
CA VAL A 296 -14.01 -13.90 37.83
C VAL A 296 -14.70 -12.62 38.27
N ASN A 297 -14.04 -11.83 39.12
CA ASN A 297 -14.60 -10.60 39.64
C ASN A 297 -14.82 -9.59 38.50
N PRO A 298 -16.09 -9.21 38.14
CA PRO A 298 -16.39 -8.31 37.03
C PRO A 298 -15.75 -6.92 37.18
N PHE A 299 -15.49 -6.44 38.38
CA PHE A 299 -14.83 -5.15 38.62
C PHE A 299 -13.41 -5.06 38.05
N LYS A 300 -12.76 -6.19 37.75
CA LYS A 300 -11.45 -6.21 37.09
C LYS A 300 -11.53 -5.80 35.59
N TYR A 301 -12.73 -5.83 35.04
CA TYR A 301 -12.99 -5.57 33.60
C TYR A 301 -13.78 -4.29 33.35
N LEU A 302 -14.64 -3.91 34.30
CA LEU A 302 -15.53 -2.74 34.17
C LEU A 302 -14.86 -1.47 34.66
N TYR A 303 -14.79 -0.45 33.81
CA TYR A 303 -14.28 0.89 34.14
C TYR A 303 -15.23 1.97 33.68
#